data_317c6fa1515d4062fe9dbbc4580d7983
#
_entry.id   317c6fa1515d4062fe9dbbc4580d7983
#
_cell.length_a   1.000
_cell.length_b   1.000
_cell.length_c   1.000
_cell.angle_alpha   90.00
_cell.angle_beta   90.00
_cell.angle_gamma   90.00
#
_symmetry.space_group_name_H-M   'P 1'
#
loop_
_entity.id
_entity.type
_entity.pdbx_description
1 polymer ?
#
loop_
_entity_poly.entity_id
_entity_poly.type
_entity_poly.pdbx_seq_one_letter_code
_entity_poly.pdbx_strand_id
1 'polypeptide(L)'
;MYSTSIHAVPKPRSEKLRLVNDHSAGPFSLNSMIAREDVAGAKMDSISDLIGALLRYRKRYPSKNLVLFKSDVSAAYRRLPLHPLWQVKQIVTVDNARHVDRCTSFGGRGSCRDYTAFMGLVLWIVIFVKFLADLFGYIDDNFGFDEEGNVLWYEPYQCYSPSKLELFTS
;
A
#
# COMPACT_ATOMS: atom_id res chain seq x y z
N MET A 1 -22.59 22.53 -9.04
CA MET A 1 -22.39 21.08 -9.22
C MET A 1 -21.01 20.75 -8.72
N TYR A 2 -20.88 19.79 -7.82
CA TYR A 2 -19.61 19.47 -7.13
C TYR A 2 -18.61 18.82 -8.07
N SER A 3 -17.34 19.20 -7.95
CA SER A 3 -16.19 18.56 -8.60
C SER A 3 -15.03 18.59 -7.62
N THR A 4 -14.33 17.47 -7.49
CA THR A 4 -13.14 17.37 -6.65
C THR A 4 -11.98 18.12 -7.31
N SER A 5 -11.28 18.94 -6.55
CA SER A 5 -10.08 19.64 -7.00
C SER A 5 -8.93 18.65 -7.24
N ILE A 6 -8.17 18.86 -8.32
CA ILE A 6 -7.00 18.08 -8.66
C ILE A 6 -5.77 18.98 -8.62
N HIS A 7 -4.70 18.47 -8.06
CA HIS A 7 -3.40 19.14 -8.03
C HIS A 7 -2.31 18.20 -8.55
N ALA A 8 -1.40 18.75 -9.34
CA ALA A 8 -0.17 18.06 -9.71
C ALA A 8 0.95 18.51 -8.78
N VAL A 9 1.52 17.58 -8.02
CA VAL A 9 2.63 17.86 -7.11
C VAL A 9 3.90 17.12 -7.54
N PRO A 10 5.09 17.73 -7.44
CA PRO A 10 6.33 17.06 -7.78
C PRO A 10 6.57 15.83 -6.87
N LYS A 11 7.05 14.74 -7.45
CA LYS A 11 7.56 13.63 -6.65
C LYS A 11 8.95 13.99 -6.12
N PRO A 12 9.25 13.75 -4.83
CA PRO A 12 10.58 13.95 -4.31
C PRO A 12 11.64 13.21 -5.14
N ARG A 13 12.74 13.87 -5.46
CA ARG A 13 13.89 13.32 -6.20
C ARG A 13 13.54 12.77 -7.60
N SER A 14 12.53 13.33 -8.26
CA SER A 14 12.10 12.91 -9.60
C SER A 14 11.50 14.10 -10.35
N GLU A 15 11.64 14.12 -11.67
CA GLU A 15 10.96 15.10 -12.55
C GLU A 15 9.48 14.76 -12.79
N LYS A 16 9.02 13.62 -12.26
CA LYS A 16 7.64 13.16 -12.43
C LYS A 16 6.70 13.91 -11.49
N LEU A 17 5.50 14.16 -11.98
CA LEU A 17 4.39 14.70 -11.19
C LEU A 17 3.53 13.57 -10.60
N ARG A 18 2.97 13.83 -9.43
CA ARG A 18 1.94 13.01 -8.81
C ARG A 18 0.63 13.77 -8.88
N LEU A 19 -0.39 13.14 -9.42
CA LEU A 19 -1.75 13.67 -9.36
C LEU A 19 -2.34 13.40 -7.98
N VAL A 20 -2.87 14.45 -7.34
CA VAL A 20 -3.51 14.37 -6.03
C VAL A 20 -4.92 14.92 -6.15
N ASN A 21 -5.90 14.14 -5.75
CA ASN A 21 -7.28 14.58 -5.63
C ASN A 21 -7.48 15.19 -4.24
N ASP A 22 -7.87 16.46 -4.17
CA ASP A 22 -8.16 17.11 -2.89
C ASP A 22 -9.59 16.82 -2.43
N HIS A 23 -9.74 15.69 -1.75
CA HIS A 23 -11.02 15.28 -1.16
C HIS A 23 -11.40 16.06 0.10
N SER A 24 -10.61 17.05 0.50
CA SER A 24 -10.87 17.91 1.66
C SER A 24 -11.25 19.35 1.28
N ALA A 25 -11.25 19.67 -0.02
CA ALA A 25 -11.57 21.00 -0.49
C ALA A 25 -13.05 21.36 -0.24
N GLY A 26 -13.25 22.35 0.62
CA GLY A 26 -14.57 22.92 0.92
C GLY A 26 -15.41 22.15 1.95
N PRO A 27 -16.49 22.77 2.43
CA PRO A 27 -17.30 22.25 3.53
C PRO A 27 -18.09 20.99 3.19
N PHE A 28 -18.38 20.75 1.91
CA PHE A 28 -19.09 19.56 1.43
C PHE A 28 -18.16 18.56 0.72
N SER A 29 -16.90 18.54 1.11
CA SER A 29 -15.91 17.64 0.56
C SER A 29 -16.21 16.18 0.90
N LEU A 30 -15.69 15.24 0.09
CA LEU A 30 -15.87 13.81 0.36
C LEU A 30 -15.37 13.42 1.75
N ASN A 31 -14.24 13.97 2.18
CA ASN A 31 -13.67 13.70 3.48
C ASN A 31 -14.52 14.27 4.64
N SER A 32 -15.30 15.34 4.41
CA SER A 32 -16.21 15.89 5.43
C SER A 32 -17.41 14.98 5.72
N MET A 33 -17.76 14.11 4.77
CA MET A 33 -18.85 13.14 4.88
C MET A 33 -18.46 11.80 5.50
N ILE A 34 -17.16 11.61 5.81
CA ILE A 34 -16.64 10.40 6.43
C ILE A 34 -16.21 10.73 7.85
N ALA A 35 -16.82 10.12 8.84
CA ALA A 35 -16.43 10.29 10.22
C ALA A 35 -15.00 9.76 10.46
N ARG A 36 -14.25 10.41 11.34
CA ARG A 36 -12.83 10.00 11.59
C ARG A 36 -12.76 8.66 12.30
N GLU A 37 -13.68 8.40 13.19
CA GLU A 37 -13.84 7.18 13.95
C GLU A 37 -14.13 5.97 13.05
N ASP A 38 -14.84 6.17 11.95
CA ASP A 38 -15.14 5.09 10.99
C ASP A 38 -13.92 4.58 10.24
N VAL A 39 -12.86 5.39 10.17
CA VAL A 39 -11.63 5.07 9.43
C VAL A 39 -10.40 4.96 10.32
N ALA A 40 -10.58 5.08 11.63
CA ALA A 40 -9.49 4.92 12.60
C ALA A 40 -9.11 3.44 12.80
N GLY A 41 -7.92 3.21 13.35
CA GLY A 41 -7.51 1.90 13.86
C GLY A 41 -6.97 0.92 12.81
N ALA A 42 -6.56 1.38 11.64
CA ALA A 42 -5.78 0.53 10.73
C ALA A 42 -4.47 0.09 11.41
N LYS A 43 -4.34 -1.23 11.65
CA LYS A 43 -3.10 -1.78 12.18
C LYS A 43 -2.08 -1.91 11.06
N MET A 44 -0.89 -1.46 11.34
CA MET A 44 0.27 -1.56 10.45
C MET A 44 1.45 -2.07 11.26
N ASP A 45 2.30 -2.84 10.63
CA ASP A 45 3.56 -3.25 11.24
C ASP A 45 4.56 -2.09 11.27
N SER A 46 5.54 -2.20 12.11
CA SER A 46 6.57 -1.19 12.30
C SER A 46 7.97 -1.79 12.14
N ILE A 47 8.95 -0.93 11.99
CA ILE A 47 10.37 -1.35 12.04
C ILE A 47 10.71 -2.02 13.37
N SER A 48 10.04 -1.64 14.46
CA SER A 48 10.25 -2.31 15.76
C SER A 48 9.78 -3.77 15.75
N ASP A 49 8.71 -4.09 15.00
CA ASP A 49 8.24 -5.47 14.84
C ASP A 49 9.26 -6.30 14.06
N LEU A 50 9.81 -5.75 12.96
CA LEU A 50 10.90 -6.36 12.20
C LEU A 50 12.13 -6.61 13.08
N ILE A 51 12.58 -5.60 13.82
CA ILE A 51 13.74 -5.72 14.72
C ILE A 51 13.49 -6.79 15.77
N GLY A 52 12.32 -6.80 16.39
CA GLY A 52 11.94 -7.82 17.36
C GLY A 52 11.98 -9.24 16.78
N ALA A 53 11.49 -9.42 15.55
CA ALA A 53 11.54 -10.70 14.85
C ALA A 53 12.98 -11.12 14.51
N LEU A 54 13.78 -10.21 13.97
CA LEU A 54 15.20 -10.45 13.68
C LEU A 54 15.99 -10.87 14.91
N LEU A 55 15.78 -10.21 16.05
CA LEU A 55 16.46 -10.56 17.30
C LEU A 55 16.05 -11.94 17.79
N ARG A 56 14.76 -12.28 17.73
CA ARG A 56 14.24 -13.63 18.09
C ARG A 56 14.85 -14.69 17.17
N TYR A 57 14.88 -14.42 15.86
CA TYR A 57 15.43 -15.34 14.89
C TYR A 57 16.94 -15.54 15.10
N ARG A 58 17.71 -14.46 15.25
CA ARG A 58 19.16 -14.51 15.47
C ARG A 58 19.52 -15.24 16.76
N LYS A 59 18.72 -15.08 17.81
CA LYS A 59 18.91 -15.83 19.07
C LYS A 59 18.73 -17.34 18.87
N ARG A 60 17.79 -17.75 18.02
CA ARG A 60 17.50 -19.17 17.75
C ARG A 60 18.47 -19.78 16.73
N TYR A 61 18.91 -18.99 15.77
CA TYR A 61 19.76 -19.43 14.66
C TYR A 61 20.93 -18.47 14.43
N PRO A 62 21.96 -18.47 15.32
CA PRO A 62 23.00 -17.45 15.32
C PRO A 62 23.91 -17.46 14.08
N SER A 63 24.08 -18.63 13.46
CA SER A 63 24.98 -18.82 12.30
C SER A 63 24.31 -18.68 10.93
N LYS A 64 22.98 -18.48 10.87
CA LYS A 64 22.27 -18.36 9.59
C LYS A 64 22.49 -17.00 8.95
N ASN A 65 22.80 -16.97 7.67
CA ASN A 65 22.83 -15.75 6.88
C ASN A 65 21.39 -15.33 6.53
N LEU A 66 21.08 -14.06 6.78
CA LEU A 66 19.76 -13.48 6.51
C LEU A 66 19.87 -12.40 5.46
N VAL A 67 18.90 -12.34 4.58
CA VAL A 67 18.71 -11.28 3.59
C VAL A 67 17.43 -10.52 3.94
N LEU A 68 17.55 -9.20 4.03
CA LEU A 68 16.40 -8.31 4.13
C LEU A 68 15.84 -8.07 2.74
N PHE A 69 14.53 -8.07 2.62
CA PHE A 69 13.86 -7.71 1.38
C PHE A 69 12.79 -6.67 1.63
N LYS A 70 12.50 -5.92 0.59
CA LYS A 70 11.41 -4.93 0.56
C LYS A 70 10.73 -4.99 -0.80
N SER A 71 9.41 -4.86 -0.80
CA SER A 71 8.63 -4.64 -2.01
C SER A 71 7.66 -3.48 -1.80
N ASP A 72 7.32 -2.80 -2.88
CA ASP A 72 6.39 -1.67 -2.92
C ASP A 72 5.25 -2.00 -3.88
N VAL A 73 4.01 -1.71 -3.48
CA VAL A 73 2.87 -1.90 -4.38
C VAL A 73 2.65 -0.64 -5.21
N SER A 74 3.01 -0.74 -6.48
CA SER A 74 2.84 0.37 -7.41
C SER A 74 1.39 0.84 -7.48
N ALA A 75 1.18 2.15 -7.29
CA ALA A 75 -0.12 2.80 -7.32
C ALA A 75 -1.15 2.19 -6.35
N ALA A 76 -0.71 1.78 -5.17
CA ALA A 76 -1.43 1.03 -4.14
C ALA A 76 -2.95 1.29 -4.07
N TYR A 77 -3.37 2.49 -3.70
CA TYR A 77 -4.80 2.82 -3.59
C TYR A 77 -5.55 2.70 -4.91
N ARG A 78 -4.88 2.96 -6.03
CA ARG A 78 -5.47 2.87 -7.38
C ARG A 78 -5.78 1.44 -7.82
N ARG A 79 -5.31 0.43 -7.08
CA ARG A 79 -5.62 -0.99 -7.30
C ARG A 79 -7.01 -1.37 -6.77
N LEU A 80 -7.58 -0.59 -5.87
CA LEU A 80 -8.90 -0.87 -5.31
C LEU A 80 -9.99 -0.11 -6.06
N PRO A 81 -10.91 -0.80 -6.75
CA PRO A 81 -12.09 -0.17 -7.34
C PRO A 81 -13.04 0.28 -6.23
N LEU A 82 -13.70 1.41 -6.45
CA LEU A 82 -14.74 1.91 -5.57
C LEU A 82 -16.10 1.35 -5.96
N HIS A 83 -16.96 1.21 -4.97
CA HIS A 83 -18.36 0.90 -5.22
C HIS A 83 -19.01 1.97 -6.13
N PRO A 84 -19.83 1.62 -7.13
CA PRO A 84 -20.41 2.55 -8.09
C PRO A 84 -21.10 3.77 -7.47
N LEU A 85 -21.79 3.61 -6.33
CA LEU A 85 -22.42 4.72 -5.61
C LEU A 85 -21.42 5.74 -5.04
N TRP A 86 -20.16 5.33 -4.80
CA TRP A 86 -19.09 6.25 -4.40
C TRP A 86 -18.41 6.87 -5.62
N GLN A 87 -18.31 6.16 -6.72
CA GLN A 87 -17.69 6.68 -7.94
C GLN A 87 -18.37 7.96 -8.42
N VAL A 88 -19.71 8.04 -8.35
CA VAL A 88 -20.46 9.25 -8.75
C VAL A 88 -20.19 10.47 -7.88
N LYS A 89 -19.54 10.28 -6.73
CA LYS A 89 -19.11 11.38 -5.85
C LYS A 89 -17.67 11.82 -6.13
N GLN A 90 -16.90 11.03 -6.87
CA GLN A 90 -15.52 11.31 -7.26
C GLN A 90 -15.43 11.89 -8.67
N ILE A 91 -16.15 12.96 -8.92
CA ILE A 91 -16.12 13.66 -10.20
C ILE A 91 -14.98 14.68 -10.16
N VAL A 92 -14.12 14.62 -11.16
CA VAL A 92 -13.04 15.57 -11.41
C VAL A 92 -13.27 16.27 -12.75
N THR A 93 -12.86 17.51 -12.86
CA THR A 93 -12.97 18.29 -14.11
C THR A 93 -11.57 18.56 -14.65
N VAL A 94 -11.32 18.10 -15.87
CA VAL A 94 -10.08 18.35 -16.60
C VAL A 94 -10.48 18.89 -17.98
N ASP A 95 -9.89 20.00 -18.39
CA ASP A 95 -10.15 20.63 -19.69
C ASP A 95 -11.65 20.82 -19.99
N ASN A 96 -12.41 21.30 -19.00
CA ASN A 96 -13.85 21.44 -19.03
C ASN A 96 -14.66 20.13 -19.24
N ALA A 97 -14.01 18.99 -19.30
CA ALA A 97 -14.64 17.69 -19.35
C ALA A 97 -14.71 17.05 -17.96
N ARG A 98 -15.83 16.38 -17.66
CA ARG A 98 -16.04 15.67 -16.40
C ARG A 98 -15.64 14.23 -16.51
N HIS A 99 -14.83 13.79 -15.54
CA HIS A 99 -14.36 12.43 -15.44
C HIS A 99 -14.78 11.86 -14.09
N VAL A 100 -15.13 10.58 -14.08
CA VAL A 100 -15.42 9.84 -12.86
C VAL A 100 -14.17 9.05 -12.47
N ASP A 101 -13.64 9.32 -11.30
CA ASP A 101 -12.57 8.51 -10.74
C ASP A 101 -13.15 7.21 -10.15
N ARG A 102 -12.79 6.06 -10.72
CA ARG A 102 -13.37 4.76 -10.39
C ARG A 102 -12.62 4.00 -9.31
N CYS A 103 -11.45 4.48 -8.92
CA CYS A 103 -10.60 3.81 -7.96
C CYS A 103 -10.43 4.64 -6.69
N THR A 104 -10.01 3.99 -5.63
CA THR A 104 -9.59 4.66 -4.40
C THR A 104 -8.43 5.61 -4.70
N SER A 105 -8.45 6.80 -4.15
CA SER A 105 -7.48 7.85 -4.47
C SER A 105 -6.60 8.22 -3.29
N PHE A 106 -5.42 8.75 -3.62
CA PHE A 106 -4.59 9.47 -2.64
C PHE A 106 -5.32 10.76 -2.23
N GLY A 107 -5.57 10.94 -0.94
CA GLY A 107 -6.34 12.06 -0.40
C GLY A 107 -7.71 11.68 0.16
N GLY A 108 -8.24 10.50 -0.17
CA GLY A 108 -9.46 9.98 0.46
C GLY A 108 -9.23 9.55 1.90
N ARG A 109 -10.05 10.03 2.84
CA ARG A 109 -9.92 9.71 4.29
C ARG A 109 -10.02 8.21 4.57
N GLY A 110 -10.89 7.48 3.87
CA GLY A 110 -11.04 6.03 4.00
C GLY A 110 -9.98 5.19 3.27
N SER A 111 -9.27 5.78 2.32
CA SER A 111 -8.39 5.03 1.40
C SER A 111 -7.32 4.19 2.10
N CYS A 112 -6.70 4.74 3.13
CA CYS A 112 -5.67 4.03 3.88
C CYS A 112 -6.24 2.80 4.60
N ARG A 113 -7.38 2.94 5.27
CA ARG A 113 -8.03 1.84 5.99
C ARG A 113 -8.44 0.71 5.05
N ASP A 114 -9.13 1.07 3.97
CA ASP A 114 -9.64 0.08 3.01
C ASP A 114 -8.47 -0.68 2.36
N TYR A 115 -7.43 0.04 1.97
CA TYR A 115 -6.24 -0.56 1.40
C TYR A 115 -5.48 -1.44 2.40
N THR A 116 -5.32 -0.99 3.65
CA THR A 116 -4.65 -1.77 4.70
C THR A 116 -5.44 -3.04 5.03
N ALA A 117 -6.77 -2.99 5.02
CA ALA A 117 -7.60 -4.18 5.22
C ALA A 117 -7.41 -5.19 4.07
N PHE A 118 -7.35 -4.72 2.83
CA PHE A 118 -7.06 -5.56 1.67
C PHE A 118 -5.65 -6.17 1.75
N MET A 119 -4.64 -5.35 2.04
CA MET A 119 -3.26 -5.83 2.20
C MET A 119 -3.12 -6.80 3.38
N GLY A 120 -3.89 -6.61 4.45
CA GLY A 120 -3.96 -7.56 5.55
C GLY A 120 -4.38 -8.96 5.10
N LEU A 121 -5.34 -9.07 4.18
CA LEU A 121 -5.72 -10.34 3.57
C LEU A 121 -4.59 -10.92 2.72
N VAL A 122 -3.93 -10.10 1.91
CA VAL A 122 -2.79 -10.52 1.08
C VAL A 122 -1.66 -11.06 1.96
N LEU A 123 -1.28 -10.32 3.01
CA LEU A 123 -0.26 -10.74 3.96
C LEU A 123 -0.66 -12.05 4.68
N TRP A 124 -1.93 -12.16 5.08
CA TRP A 124 -2.43 -13.39 5.68
C TRP A 124 -2.25 -14.59 4.74
N ILE A 125 -2.61 -14.46 3.46
CA ILE A 125 -2.42 -15.51 2.45
C ILE A 125 -0.93 -15.87 2.34
N VAL A 126 -0.06 -14.88 2.24
CA VAL A 126 1.38 -15.11 2.08
C VAL A 126 1.97 -15.81 3.31
N ILE A 127 1.57 -15.41 4.51
CA ILE A 127 2.08 -15.99 5.76
C ILE A 127 1.52 -17.39 5.99
N PHE A 128 0.21 -17.57 5.89
CA PHE A 128 -0.45 -18.81 6.33
C PHE A 128 -0.67 -19.83 5.20
N VAL A 129 -0.76 -19.41 3.96
CA VAL A 129 -0.96 -20.32 2.81
C VAL A 129 0.36 -20.59 2.08
N LYS A 130 1.23 -19.58 1.97
CA LYS A 130 2.56 -19.72 1.34
C LYS A 130 3.69 -20.00 2.34
N PHE A 131 3.38 -19.96 3.64
CA PHE A 131 4.34 -20.23 4.72
C PHE A 131 5.59 -19.34 4.68
N LEU A 132 5.42 -18.08 4.29
CA LEU A 132 6.45 -17.07 4.40
C LEU A 132 6.36 -16.43 5.79
N ALA A 133 7.28 -16.80 6.67
CA ALA A 133 7.38 -16.19 7.99
C ALA A 133 8.02 -14.79 7.92
N ASP A 134 7.88 -14.01 8.98
CA ASP A 134 8.60 -12.74 9.17
C ASP A 134 8.44 -11.73 8.03
N LEU A 135 7.21 -11.67 7.47
CA LEU A 135 6.76 -10.65 6.52
C LEU A 135 5.89 -9.62 7.24
N PHE A 136 6.17 -8.37 7.00
CA PHE A 136 5.52 -7.20 7.62
C PHE A 136 4.98 -6.27 6.55
N GLY A 137 3.90 -5.54 6.86
CA GLY A 137 3.27 -4.60 5.95
C GLY A 137 3.02 -3.23 6.59
N TYR A 138 3.42 -2.19 5.87
CA TYR A 138 3.12 -0.82 6.20
C TYR A 138 2.54 -0.11 4.98
N ILE A 139 1.23 0.01 4.92
CA ILE A 139 0.45 0.53 3.78
C ILE A 139 0.82 -0.23 2.48
N ASP A 140 1.62 0.37 1.63
CA ASP A 140 2.08 -0.14 0.32
C ASP A 140 3.46 -0.80 0.38
N ASP A 141 4.20 -0.57 1.45
CA ASP A 141 5.50 -1.20 1.69
C ASP A 141 5.34 -2.56 2.38
N ASN A 142 5.87 -3.61 1.78
CA ASN A 142 6.03 -4.91 2.41
C ASN A 142 7.52 -5.15 2.62
N PHE A 143 7.90 -5.62 3.79
CA PHE A 143 9.29 -5.83 4.16
C PHE A 143 9.42 -7.04 5.08
N GLY A 144 10.59 -7.65 5.05
CA GLY A 144 10.84 -8.83 5.87
C GLY A 144 12.25 -9.32 5.72
N PHE A 145 12.49 -10.55 6.18
CA PHE A 145 13.75 -11.23 6.01
C PHE A 145 13.51 -12.75 5.83
N ASP A 146 14.46 -13.39 5.18
CA ASP A 146 14.52 -14.85 5.10
C ASP A 146 15.98 -15.29 5.06
N GLU A 147 16.23 -16.61 5.16
CA GLU A 147 17.57 -17.16 4.97
C GLU A 147 18.04 -16.91 3.52
N GLU A 148 19.34 -16.68 3.36
CA GLU A 148 19.93 -16.32 2.05
C GLU A 148 19.55 -17.32 0.93
N GLY A 149 19.47 -18.61 1.24
CA GLY A 149 19.06 -19.65 0.28
C GLY A 149 17.58 -19.62 -0.15
N ASN A 150 16.75 -18.86 0.55
CA ASN A 150 15.31 -18.73 0.28
C ASN A 150 14.95 -17.43 -0.43
N VAL A 151 15.94 -16.63 -0.82
CA VAL A 151 15.74 -15.31 -1.42
C VAL A 151 16.42 -15.27 -2.77
N LEU A 152 15.69 -14.83 -3.79
CA LEU A 152 16.18 -14.70 -5.15
C LEU A 152 16.30 -13.23 -5.53
N TRP A 153 17.32 -12.90 -6.33
CA TRP A 153 17.43 -11.61 -6.96
C TRP A 153 16.47 -11.53 -8.14
N TYR A 154 15.60 -10.51 -8.14
CA TYR A 154 14.63 -10.27 -9.20
C TYR A 154 15.03 -9.06 -10.04
N GLU A 155 15.64 -9.32 -11.18
CA GLU A 155 16.24 -8.31 -12.05
C GLU A 155 15.27 -7.21 -12.53
N PRO A 156 14.01 -7.50 -12.91
CA PRO A 156 13.08 -6.48 -13.38
C PRO A 156 12.82 -5.36 -12.38
N TYR A 157 12.95 -5.64 -11.08
CA TYR A 157 12.73 -4.64 -10.01
C TYR A 157 13.99 -4.36 -9.20
N GLN A 158 15.14 -4.97 -9.58
CA GLN A 158 16.44 -4.82 -8.90
C GLN A 158 16.31 -4.94 -7.36
N CYS A 159 15.64 -5.97 -6.90
CA CYS A 159 15.44 -6.25 -5.48
C CYS A 159 15.49 -7.74 -5.19
N TYR A 160 15.72 -8.06 -3.92
CA TYR A 160 15.56 -9.42 -3.44
C TYR A 160 14.08 -9.71 -3.17
N SER A 161 13.64 -10.90 -3.56
CA SER A 161 12.30 -11.41 -3.30
C SER A 161 12.37 -12.82 -2.74
N PRO A 162 11.55 -13.17 -1.73
CA PRO A 162 11.46 -14.56 -1.29
C PRO A 162 11.01 -15.45 -2.43
N SER A 163 11.69 -16.59 -2.61
CA SER A 163 11.40 -17.55 -3.69
C SER A 163 9.95 -18.03 -3.69
N LYS A 164 9.32 -18.07 -2.51
CA LYS A 164 7.90 -18.43 -2.36
C LYS A 164 6.92 -17.39 -2.94
N LEU A 165 7.38 -16.19 -3.28
CA LEU A 165 6.56 -15.13 -3.91
C LEU A 165 6.60 -15.17 -5.43
N GLU A 166 7.49 -15.92 -6.07
CA GLU A 166 7.58 -16.00 -7.54
C GLU A 166 6.26 -16.40 -8.22
N LEU A 167 5.41 -17.14 -7.51
CA LEU A 167 4.10 -17.57 -8.04
C LEU A 167 3.07 -16.44 -8.21
N PHE A 168 3.39 -15.21 -7.78
CA PHE A 168 2.52 -14.04 -7.94
C PHE A 168 2.96 -13.10 -9.07
N THR A 169 4.08 -13.39 -9.73
CA THR A 169 4.67 -12.54 -10.78
C THR A 169 4.53 -13.11 -12.20
N SER A 170 3.92 -14.29 -12.31
CA SER A 170 3.66 -14.96 -13.60
C SER A 170 2.24 -14.77 -14.08
#